data_37add97782e20cff53511ef8a2ae97bc
#
_entry.id   37add97782e20cff53511ef8a2ae97bc
#
_cell.length_a   1.000
_cell.length_b   1.000
_cell.length_c   1.000
_cell.angle_alpha   90.00
_cell.angle_beta   90.00
_cell.angle_gamma   90.00
#
_symmetry.space_group_name_H-M   'P 1'
#
loop_
_entity.id
_entity.type
_entity.pdbx_description
1 polymer ?
#
loop_
_entity_poly.entity_id
_entity_poly.type
_entity_poly.pdbx_seq_one_letter_code
_entity_poly.pdbx_strand_id
1 'polypeptide(L)'
;MTNAAASDLRQERGLALVQGKGSRIRHIAGAKYLVPSATENAGGYVVDAEASTCSCPDHETRASRCKHLWAVSYFRKEVAMPDGSTVVTESVRLTYTQNWPAYNRAQCEEKERVQILLRGLCDGIVSPKQGRGRPRTPLGDAVYCATMKVYGTMSGRRSTTDIRACEESGLVDRAPSYNTLFRCVEDPTMMPLLRALVDESAKPLSAVEKAFAVDGTGFSTQTYVRWFDYKYGEEKRAQRWVKAHAMVGTLTNIVTAVEATESTVNDSPMFAPLVNRTAANGFNVAEVSADKAYLSHDNLATVERVGGQPFVPFKSNSGSTGSAAWERLWHLYSLNRGTFLKHYHQRSNVESTFSAIKRKFGGSVRSKLPAAQLNEVLLKCLCHNLSVLVHSIHELGIEPQFWMGAAQ
;
A
#
# COMPACT_ATOMS: atom_id res chain seq x y z
N MET A 1 -8.80 -49.59 -12.25
CA MET A 1 -9.22 -48.29 -11.64
C MET A 1 -10.56 -47.93 -12.26
N THR A 2 -11.60 -47.84 -11.47
CA THR A 2 -12.95 -47.54 -11.91
C THR A 2 -13.04 -46.10 -12.45
N ASN A 3 -13.90 -45.85 -13.42
CA ASN A 3 -14.10 -44.50 -14.04
C ASN A 3 -14.42 -43.39 -13.01
N ALA A 4 -15.00 -43.73 -11.86
CA ALA A 4 -15.28 -42.78 -10.79
C ALA A 4 -14.00 -42.23 -10.13
N ALA A 5 -13.02 -43.06 -9.79
CA ALA A 5 -11.78 -42.63 -9.16
C ALA A 5 -10.92 -41.74 -10.11
N ALA A 6 -11.01 -41.93 -11.41
CA ALA A 6 -10.33 -41.09 -12.39
C ALA A 6 -11.02 -39.75 -12.58
N SER A 7 -12.34 -39.65 -12.37
CA SER A 7 -13.11 -38.40 -12.36
C SER A 7 -12.73 -37.52 -11.15
N ASP A 8 -12.64 -38.11 -9.95
CA ASP A 8 -12.30 -37.39 -8.73
C ASP A 8 -10.90 -36.79 -8.79
N LEU A 9 -9.92 -37.52 -9.31
CA LEU A 9 -8.55 -37.00 -9.49
C LEU A 9 -8.46 -35.82 -10.51
N ARG A 10 -9.31 -35.84 -11.54
CA ARG A 10 -9.37 -34.73 -12.52
C ARG A 10 -10.02 -33.49 -11.93
N GLN A 11 -11.04 -33.69 -11.09
CA GLN A 11 -11.73 -32.66 -10.37
C GLN A 11 -10.78 -31.95 -9.38
N GLU A 12 -10.08 -32.73 -8.55
CA GLU A 12 -9.06 -32.19 -7.62
C GLU A 12 -7.95 -31.42 -8.33
N ARG A 13 -7.44 -31.95 -9.45
CA ARG A 13 -6.44 -31.26 -10.28
C ARG A 13 -6.99 -29.98 -10.91
N GLY A 14 -8.28 -29.93 -11.25
CA GLY A 14 -8.96 -28.74 -11.72
C GLY A 14 -9.03 -27.66 -10.66
N LEU A 15 -9.40 -28.03 -9.44
CA LEU A 15 -9.42 -27.12 -8.29
C LEU A 15 -8.03 -26.60 -7.95
N ALA A 16 -7.03 -27.47 -7.91
CA ALA A 16 -5.64 -27.09 -7.67
C ALA A 16 -5.10 -26.11 -8.76
N LEU A 17 -5.55 -26.29 -10.02
CA LEU A 17 -5.18 -25.41 -11.12
C LEU A 17 -5.76 -23.99 -10.93
N VAL A 18 -7.00 -23.87 -10.44
CA VAL A 18 -7.62 -22.57 -10.14
C VAL A 18 -6.93 -21.91 -8.95
N GLN A 19 -6.63 -22.65 -7.89
CA GLN A 19 -5.95 -22.14 -6.70
C GLN A 19 -4.52 -21.68 -7.01
N GLY A 20 -3.77 -22.42 -7.83
CA GLY A 20 -2.38 -22.10 -8.15
C GLY A 20 -2.18 -21.14 -9.34
N LYS A 21 -3.00 -21.26 -10.36
CA LYS A 21 -2.85 -20.56 -11.64
C LYS A 21 -4.13 -19.83 -12.11
N GLY A 22 -5.13 -19.67 -11.26
CA GLY A 22 -6.42 -19.06 -11.61
C GLY A 22 -6.28 -17.65 -12.19
N SER A 23 -5.31 -16.87 -11.73
CA SER A 23 -5.00 -15.53 -12.26
C SER A 23 -4.51 -15.53 -13.73
N ARG A 24 -4.17 -16.68 -14.28
CA ARG A 24 -3.75 -16.85 -15.68
C ARG A 24 -4.86 -17.40 -16.57
N ILE A 25 -6.01 -17.76 -16.01
CA ILE A 25 -7.20 -18.12 -16.78
C ILE A 25 -7.75 -16.83 -17.41
N ARG A 26 -7.91 -16.80 -18.73
CA ARG A 26 -8.38 -15.63 -19.45
C ARG A 26 -9.65 -15.97 -20.23
N HIS A 27 -10.66 -15.12 -20.09
CA HIS A 27 -11.82 -15.15 -20.98
C HIS A 27 -11.40 -14.65 -22.35
N ILE A 28 -11.76 -15.37 -23.41
CA ILE A 28 -11.43 -15.01 -24.79
C ILE A 28 -12.64 -14.36 -25.46
N ALA A 29 -13.74 -15.09 -25.61
CA ALA A 29 -14.99 -14.62 -26.20
C ALA A 29 -16.12 -15.60 -25.89
N GLY A 30 -17.34 -15.12 -25.66
CA GLY A 30 -18.50 -15.98 -25.38
C GLY A 30 -18.26 -16.90 -24.19
N ALA A 31 -18.36 -18.22 -24.35
CA ALA A 31 -18.09 -19.20 -23.32
C ALA A 31 -16.65 -19.78 -23.35
N LYS A 32 -15.72 -19.15 -24.12
CA LYS A 32 -14.37 -19.68 -24.34
C LYS A 32 -13.34 -19.05 -23.40
N TYR A 33 -12.51 -19.90 -22.83
CA TYR A 33 -11.47 -19.55 -21.84
C TYR A 33 -10.11 -20.12 -22.28
N LEU A 34 -9.04 -19.35 -22.11
CA LEU A 34 -7.66 -19.83 -22.17
C LEU A 34 -7.24 -20.27 -20.77
N VAL A 35 -7.01 -21.55 -20.57
CA VAL A 35 -6.61 -22.14 -19.30
C VAL A 35 -5.14 -22.56 -19.38
N PRO A 36 -4.26 -22.10 -18.46
CA PRO A 36 -2.85 -22.44 -18.48
C PRO A 36 -2.62 -23.94 -18.28
N SER A 37 -1.57 -24.48 -18.90
CA SER A 37 -1.12 -25.83 -18.61
C SER A 37 -0.69 -25.97 -17.14
N ALA A 38 -0.89 -27.16 -16.56
CA ALA A 38 -0.37 -27.49 -15.25
C ALA A 38 1.17 -27.55 -15.22
N THR A 39 1.78 -27.91 -16.37
CA THR A 39 3.23 -28.01 -16.54
C THR A 39 3.83 -26.62 -16.76
N GLU A 40 4.97 -26.35 -16.17
CA GLU A 40 5.71 -25.09 -16.39
C GLU A 40 6.21 -25.04 -17.84
N ASN A 41 6.11 -23.86 -18.46
CA ASN A 41 6.51 -23.57 -19.84
C ASN A 41 5.69 -24.23 -20.97
N ALA A 42 4.63 -24.95 -20.68
CA ALA A 42 3.70 -25.41 -21.71
C ALA A 42 2.52 -24.43 -21.77
N GLY A 43 2.32 -23.76 -22.87
CA GLY A 43 1.28 -22.75 -23.14
C GLY A 43 -0.07 -22.96 -22.40
N GLY A 44 -1.18 -22.60 -23.02
CA GLY A 44 -2.54 -22.79 -22.47
C GLY A 44 -3.41 -23.59 -23.44
N TYR A 45 -4.54 -24.06 -22.93
CA TYR A 45 -5.56 -24.79 -23.69
C TYR A 45 -6.84 -23.97 -23.77
N VAL A 46 -7.49 -23.99 -24.95
CA VAL A 46 -8.78 -23.34 -25.12
C VAL A 46 -9.88 -24.28 -24.59
N VAL A 47 -10.69 -23.76 -23.69
CA VAL A 47 -11.84 -24.46 -23.08
C VAL A 47 -13.09 -23.71 -23.51
N ASP A 48 -14.05 -24.42 -24.08
CA ASP A 48 -15.40 -23.91 -24.33
C ASP A 48 -16.31 -24.49 -23.24
N ALA A 49 -16.81 -23.60 -22.35
CA ALA A 49 -17.61 -24.01 -21.20
C ALA A 49 -19.03 -24.42 -21.59
N GLU A 50 -19.59 -23.86 -22.68
CA GLU A 50 -20.92 -24.16 -23.17
C GLU A 50 -20.92 -25.48 -23.95
N ALA A 51 -20.00 -25.62 -24.89
CA ALA A 51 -19.82 -26.85 -25.64
C ALA A 51 -19.17 -27.99 -24.82
N SER A 52 -18.68 -27.70 -23.61
CA SER A 52 -17.94 -28.65 -22.75
C SER A 52 -16.75 -29.30 -23.45
N THR A 53 -16.02 -28.55 -24.28
CA THR A 53 -14.85 -29.03 -25.03
C THR A 53 -13.55 -28.36 -24.56
N CYS A 54 -12.41 -29.05 -24.77
CA CYS A 54 -11.09 -28.56 -24.43
C CYS A 54 -10.06 -29.03 -25.43
N SER A 55 -9.15 -28.16 -25.86
CA SER A 55 -8.06 -28.50 -26.78
C SER A 55 -6.87 -29.25 -26.14
N CYS A 56 -7.04 -29.79 -24.93
CA CYS A 56 -5.96 -30.53 -24.29
C CYS A 56 -5.94 -32.01 -24.72
N PRO A 57 -4.76 -32.65 -24.78
CA PRO A 57 -4.63 -34.06 -25.20
C PRO A 57 -5.49 -35.04 -24.40
N ASP A 58 -5.71 -34.81 -23.09
CA ASP A 58 -6.53 -35.69 -22.27
C ASP A 58 -8.02 -35.63 -22.68
N HIS A 59 -8.52 -34.48 -23.13
CA HIS A 59 -9.90 -34.34 -23.61
C HIS A 59 -10.02 -34.86 -25.06
N GLU A 60 -9.09 -34.52 -25.94
CA GLU A 60 -9.08 -34.96 -27.35
C GLU A 60 -9.01 -36.48 -27.46
N THR A 61 -8.17 -37.13 -26.64
CA THR A 61 -7.98 -38.58 -26.68
C THR A 61 -9.13 -39.38 -26.05
N ARG A 62 -9.74 -38.83 -24.98
CA ARG A 62 -10.66 -39.61 -24.13
C ARG A 62 -12.09 -39.10 -24.14
N ALA A 63 -12.37 -37.97 -24.79
CA ALA A 63 -13.68 -37.30 -24.81
C ALA A 63 -14.32 -37.14 -23.42
N SER A 64 -13.49 -37.11 -22.36
CA SER A 64 -13.93 -37.01 -20.96
C SER A 64 -13.69 -35.63 -20.38
N ARG A 65 -14.44 -35.27 -19.34
CA ARG A 65 -14.26 -33.98 -18.67
C ARG A 65 -12.87 -33.90 -18.03
N CYS A 66 -11.98 -33.14 -18.65
CA CYS A 66 -10.58 -32.99 -18.24
C CYS A 66 -10.44 -31.97 -17.08
N LYS A 67 -9.26 -31.90 -16.46
CA LYS A 67 -8.96 -30.94 -15.40
C LYS A 67 -9.16 -29.47 -15.80
N HIS A 68 -9.02 -29.10 -17.05
CA HIS A 68 -9.21 -27.72 -17.54
C HIS A 68 -10.69 -27.35 -17.62
N LEU A 69 -11.56 -28.28 -18.00
CA LEU A 69 -13.03 -28.11 -17.93
C LEU A 69 -13.50 -27.98 -16.47
N TRP A 70 -12.95 -28.76 -15.54
CA TRP A 70 -13.20 -28.60 -14.12
C TRP A 70 -12.68 -27.26 -13.60
N ALA A 71 -11.50 -26.81 -14.03
CA ALA A 71 -10.94 -25.53 -13.65
C ALA A 71 -11.87 -24.36 -14.05
N VAL A 72 -12.40 -24.39 -15.29
CA VAL A 72 -13.34 -23.36 -15.76
C VAL A 72 -14.64 -23.40 -14.96
N SER A 73 -15.17 -24.58 -14.61
CA SER A 73 -16.38 -24.69 -13.80
C SER A 73 -16.22 -24.16 -12.37
N TYR A 74 -15.02 -24.19 -11.78
CA TYR A 74 -14.72 -23.56 -10.50
C TYR A 74 -14.41 -22.06 -10.62
N PHE A 75 -13.84 -21.67 -11.73
CA PHE A 75 -13.56 -20.27 -12.05
C PHE A 75 -14.84 -19.49 -12.37
N ARG A 76 -15.78 -20.13 -13.06
CA ARG A 76 -17.09 -19.61 -13.46
C ARG A 76 -18.15 -20.15 -12.52
N LYS A 77 -18.74 -19.27 -11.71
CA LYS A 77 -19.87 -19.62 -10.85
C LYS A 77 -21.18 -19.13 -11.49
N GLU A 78 -22.05 -20.05 -11.81
CA GLU A 78 -23.39 -19.75 -12.30
C GLU A 78 -24.39 -19.88 -11.15
N VAL A 79 -25.19 -18.88 -10.94
CA VAL A 79 -26.27 -18.86 -9.94
C VAL A 79 -27.59 -18.66 -10.67
N ALA A 80 -28.44 -19.70 -10.64
CA ALA A 80 -29.82 -19.59 -11.12
C ALA A 80 -30.62 -18.71 -10.16
N MET A 81 -31.28 -17.70 -10.69
CA MET A 81 -32.13 -16.80 -9.93
C MET A 81 -33.59 -17.29 -9.92
N PRO A 82 -34.42 -16.89 -8.93
CA PRO A 82 -35.83 -17.33 -8.84
C PRO A 82 -36.69 -16.92 -10.01
N ASP A 83 -36.29 -15.92 -10.79
CA ASP A 83 -36.98 -15.43 -12.01
C ASP A 83 -36.63 -16.25 -13.28
N GLY A 84 -35.83 -17.33 -13.14
CA GLY A 84 -35.38 -18.15 -14.25
C GLY A 84 -34.15 -17.60 -15.00
N SER A 85 -33.61 -16.43 -14.63
CA SER A 85 -32.36 -15.92 -15.17
C SER A 85 -31.15 -16.59 -14.53
N THR A 86 -30.02 -16.61 -15.24
CA THR A 86 -28.75 -17.15 -14.74
C THR A 86 -27.73 -16.01 -14.60
N VAL A 87 -27.25 -15.79 -13.37
CA VAL A 87 -26.15 -14.87 -13.12
C VAL A 87 -24.84 -15.64 -13.19
N VAL A 88 -23.98 -15.25 -14.14
CA VAL A 88 -22.62 -15.80 -14.27
C VAL A 88 -21.66 -14.88 -13.53
N THR A 89 -21.05 -15.37 -12.48
CA THR A 89 -20.00 -14.66 -11.76
C THR A 89 -18.64 -15.23 -12.16
N GLU A 90 -17.83 -14.41 -12.81
CA GLU A 90 -16.45 -14.75 -13.14
C GLU A 90 -15.50 -14.14 -12.11
N SER A 91 -14.65 -14.97 -11.53
CA SER A 91 -13.58 -14.47 -10.66
C SER A 91 -12.41 -14.00 -11.51
N VAL A 92 -12.53 -12.81 -12.07
CA VAL A 92 -11.44 -12.17 -12.82
C VAL A 92 -10.57 -11.40 -11.84
N ARG A 93 -9.36 -11.86 -11.60
CA ARG A 93 -8.32 -11.02 -11.00
C ARG A 93 -7.82 -10.07 -12.08
N LEU A 94 -8.23 -8.81 -12.02
CA LEU A 94 -7.67 -7.76 -12.88
C LEU A 94 -6.17 -7.62 -12.55
N THR A 95 -5.33 -8.26 -13.35
CA THR A 95 -3.90 -7.97 -13.36
C THR A 95 -3.70 -6.85 -14.38
N TYR A 96 -3.39 -5.65 -13.92
CA TYR A 96 -2.92 -4.58 -14.80
C TYR A 96 -1.66 -5.07 -15.52
N THR A 97 -1.59 -4.75 -16.81
CA THR A 97 -0.38 -5.07 -17.61
C THR A 97 0.77 -4.23 -17.05
N GLN A 98 1.70 -4.87 -16.37
CA GLN A 98 2.89 -4.19 -15.83
C GLN A 98 3.78 -3.73 -16.99
N ASN A 99 4.16 -2.45 -16.98
CA ASN A 99 5.20 -1.93 -17.87
C ASN A 99 6.58 -2.37 -17.36
N TRP A 100 6.98 -3.60 -17.69
CA TRP A 100 8.23 -4.19 -17.22
C TRP A 100 9.48 -3.37 -17.54
N PRO A 101 9.63 -2.75 -18.74
CA PRO A 101 10.78 -1.88 -19.03
C PRO A 101 10.87 -0.67 -18.08
N ALA A 102 9.76 0.00 -17.81
CA ALA A 102 9.71 1.13 -16.89
C ALA A 102 9.98 0.68 -15.46
N TYR A 103 9.33 -0.42 -15.02
CA TYR A 103 9.55 -1.03 -13.70
C TYR A 103 11.02 -1.38 -13.47
N ASN A 104 11.66 -2.07 -14.42
CA ASN A 104 13.06 -2.49 -14.29
C ASN A 104 14.00 -1.28 -14.21
N ARG A 105 13.77 -0.24 -15.02
CA ARG A 105 14.55 1.01 -14.93
C ARG A 105 14.38 1.67 -13.56
N ALA A 106 13.13 1.79 -13.08
CA ALA A 106 12.86 2.32 -11.75
C ALA A 106 13.61 1.57 -10.64
N GLN A 107 13.66 0.22 -10.72
CA GLN A 107 14.39 -0.59 -9.74
C GLN A 107 15.90 -0.41 -9.83
N CYS A 108 16.46 -0.36 -11.03
CA CYS A 108 17.91 -0.23 -11.23
C CYS A 108 18.44 1.15 -10.82
N GLU A 109 17.67 2.22 -11.05
CA GLU A 109 18.06 3.60 -10.76
C GLU A 109 17.55 4.08 -9.39
N GLU A 110 16.82 3.27 -8.63
CA GLU A 110 16.06 3.71 -7.47
C GLU A 110 16.91 4.48 -6.45
N LYS A 111 18.07 3.92 -6.04
CA LYS A 111 18.89 4.54 -4.99
C LYS A 111 19.38 5.94 -5.40
N GLU A 112 19.88 6.08 -6.62
CA GLU A 112 20.39 7.35 -7.14
C GLU A 112 19.27 8.39 -7.26
N ARG A 113 18.12 7.98 -7.82
CA ARG A 113 16.96 8.86 -7.95
C ARG A 113 16.39 9.28 -6.59
N VAL A 114 16.29 8.37 -5.63
CA VAL A 114 15.88 8.67 -4.26
C VAL A 114 16.81 9.69 -3.62
N GLN A 115 18.12 9.59 -3.81
CA GLN A 115 19.10 10.54 -3.28
C GLN A 115 18.89 11.96 -3.85
N ILE A 116 18.67 12.07 -5.16
CA ILE A 116 18.39 13.35 -5.84
C ILE A 116 17.06 13.95 -5.36
N LEU A 117 15.98 13.16 -5.35
CA LEU A 117 14.67 13.62 -4.89
C LEU A 117 14.70 14.04 -3.42
N LEU A 118 15.37 13.27 -2.57
CA LEU A 118 15.52 13.60 -1.16
C LEU A 118 16.32 14.89 -0.98
N ARG A 119 17.36 15.14 -1.79
CA ARG A 119 18.10 16.39 -1.73
C ARG A 119 17.20 17.58 -2.05
N GLY A 120 16.49 17.54 -3.19
CA GLY A 120 15.56 18.60 -3.57
C GLY A 120 14.45 18.84 -2.52
N LEU A 121 13.99 17.79 -1.84
CA LEU A 121 13.04 17.91 -0.75
C LEU A 121 13.68 18.57 0.50
N CYS A 122 14.92 18.22 0.84
CA CYS A 122 15.63 18.77 1.99
C CYS A 122 16.13 20.21 1.77
N ASP A 123 16.28 20.67 0.54
CA ASP A 123 16.68 22.04 0.21
C ASP A 123 15.64 23.08 0.65
N GLY A 124 14.37 22.70 0.74
CA GLY A 124 13.32 23.55 1.31
C GLY A 124 13.32 23.66 2.84
N ILE A 125 14.23 22.97 3.53
CA ILE A 125 14.27 22.99 5.00
C ILE A 125 15.08 24.19 5.49
N VAL A 126 14.40 25.12 6.15
CA VAL A 126 15.07 26.29 6.76
C VAL A 126 15.70 25.87 8.09
N SER A 127 17.03 26.03 8.18
CA SER A 127 17.74 25.78 9.42
C SER A 127 17.48 26.88 10.45
N PRO A 128 17.22 26.57 11.74
CA PRO A 128 17.08 27.56 12.79
C PRO A 128 18.35 28.41 12.91
N LYS A 129 18.18 29.73 13.16
CA LYS A 129 19.31 30.61 13.43
C LYS A 129 20.15 30.09 14.61
N GLN A 130 21.46 30.06 14.42
CA GLN A 130 22.40 29.61 15.43
C GLN A 130 23.01 30.79 16.15
N GLY A 131 23.08 30.73 17.49
CA GLY A 131 23.85 31.66 18.28
C GLY A 131 25.37 31.38 18.24
N ARG A 132 26.16 32.04 19.12
CA ARG A 132 27.62 31.80 19.21
C ARG A 132 27.92 30.34 19.54
N GLY A 133 28.93 29.76 18.92
CA GLY A 133 29.38 28.40 19.17
C GLY A 133 29.84 27.64 17.92
N ARG A 134 30.17 26.37 18.08
CA ARG A 134 30.55 25.50 16.94
C ARG A 134 29.40 25.40 15.95
N PRO A 135 29.62 25.57 14.64
CA PRO A 135 28.59 25.41 13.63
C PRO A 135 27.90 24.04 13.74
N ARG A 136 26.57 24.07 13.74
CA ARG A 136 25.74 22.86 13.70
C ARG A 136 25.69 22.30 12.29
N THR A 137 25.47 21.01 12.16
CA THR A 137 25.08 20.43 10.88
C THR A 137 23.79 21.11 10.40
N PRO A 138 23.70 21.59 9.14
CA PRO A 138 22.45 22.10 8.60
C PRO A 138 21.31 21.12 8.80
N LEU A 139 20.12 21.62 9.14
CA LEU A 139 18.99 20.74 9.48
C LEU A 139 18.59 19.87 8.27
N GLY A 140 18.62 20.45 7.05
CA GLY A 140 18.38 19.71 5.81
C GLY A 140 19.34 18.51 5.63
N ASP A 141 20.64 18.71 5.91
CA ASP A 141 21.63 17.63 5.81
C ASP A 141 21.43 16.55 6.88
N ALA A 142 21.07 16.98 8.11
CA ALA A 142 20.77 16.02 9.18
C ALA A 142 19.56 15.15 8.84
N VAL A 143 18.50 15.76 8.30
CA VAL A 143 17.29 15.05 7.85
C VAL A 143 17.59 14.15 6.66
N TYR A 144 18.34 14.66 5.68
CA TYR A 144 18.80 13.88 4.54
C TYR A 144 19.51 12.59 4.98
N CYS A 145 20.52 12.72 5.82
CA CYS A 145 21.31 11.60 6.32
C CYS A 145 20.50 10.65 7.21
N ALA A 146 19.57 11.18 8.03
CA ALA A 146 18.65 10.35 8.83
C ALA A 146 17.71 9.53 7.95
N THR A 147 17.21 10.13 6.87
CA THR A 147 16.35 9.43 5.88
C THR A 147 17.15 8.36 5.15
N MET A 148 18.36 8.66 4.68
CA MET A 148 19.23 7.68 4.02
C MET A 148 19.61 6.50 4.93
N LYS A 149 19.83 6.75 6.23
CA LYS A 149 20.01 5.67 7.22
C LYS A 149 18.80 4.74 7.30
N VAL A 150 17.58 5.30 7.28
CA VAL A 150 16.34 4.49 7.32
C VAL A 150 16.14 3.77 5.99
N TYR A 151 16.36 4.43 4.87
CA TYR A 151 16.30 3.85 3.53
C TYR A 151 17.24 2.64 3.38
N GLY A 152 18.50 2.77 3.81
CA GLY A 152 19.47 1.67 3.79
C GLY A 152 19.22 0.59 4.85
N THR A 153 18.22 0.73 5.72
CA THR A 153 17.89 -0.20 6.81
C THR A 153 19.08 -0.56 7.71
N MET A 154 20.10 0.31 7.79
CA MET A 154 21.32 0.07 8.53
C MET A 154 21.28 0.60 9.96
N SER A 155 22.17 0.09 10.81
CA SER A 155 22.46 0.74 12.10
C SER A 155 23.20 2.06 11.88
N GLY A 156 23.08 3.01 12.82
CA GLY A 156 23.69 4.33 12.67
C GLY A 156 25.23 4.27 12.43
N ARG A 157 25.93 3.29 13.02
CA ARG A 157 27.37 3.13 12.77
C ARG A 157 27.65 2.60 11.37
N ARG A 158 26.86 1.62 10.90
CA ARG A 158 27.06 1.03 9.56
C ARG A 158 26.65 1.97 8.45
N SER A 159 25.68 2.86 8.66
CA SER A 159 25.26 3.87 7.68
C SER A 159 26.31 4.97 7.46
N THR A 160 27.35 5.08 8.32
CA THR A 160 28.38 6.12 8.20
C THR A 160 29.10 6.07 6.85
N THR A 161 29.28 4.86 6.28
CA THR A 161 29.92 4.69 4.96
C THR A 161 29.06 5.30 3.85
N ASP A 162 27.76 4.99 3.82
CA ASP A 162 26.84 5.54 2.83
C ASP A 162 26.71 7.08 2.96
N ILE A 163 26.75 7.59 4.19
CA ILE A 163 26.68 9.03 4.46
C ILE A 163 27.93 9.76 3.97
N ARG A 164 29.12 9.15 4.12
CA ARG A 164 30.36 9.69 3.54
C ARG A 164 30.31 9.70 2.01
N ALA A 165 29.80 8.65 1.41
CA ALA A 165 29.60 8.63 -0.04
C ALA A 165 28.66 9.75 -0.51
N CYS A 166 27.66 10.13 0.29
CA CYS A 166 26.83 11.29 -0.01
C CYS A 166 27.58 12.62 0.08
N GLU A 167 28.52 12.77 1.03
CA GLU A 167 29.43 13.93 1.10
C GLU A 167 30.36 13.98 -0.12
N GLU A 168 30.98 12.85 -0.46
CA GLU A 168 31.86 12.72 -1.64
C GLU A 168 31.15 13.06 -2.96
N SER A 169 29.85 12.74 -3.02
CA SER A 169 28.98 13.04 -4.18
C SER A 169 28.37 14.45 -4.14
N GLY A 170 28.70 15.28 -3.15
CA GLY A 170 28.16 16.64 -3.03
C GLY A 170 26.70 16.73 -2.64
N LEU A 171 26.08 15.64 -2.17
CA LEU A 171 24.68 15.60 -1.74
C LEU A 171 24.47 16.18 -0.34
N VAL A 172 25.52 16.27 0.46
CA VAL A 172 25.58 16.96 1.75
C VAL A 172 26.94 17.67 1.87
N ASP A 173 26.97 18.83 2.52
CA ASP A 173 28.20 19.61 2.68
C ASP A 173 29.21 18.86 3.56
N ARG A 174 28.72 18.17 4.58
CA ARG A 174 29.55 17.44 5.52
C ARG A 174 28.79 16.27 6.13
N ALA A 175 29.38 15.07 6.09
CA ALA A 175 28.85 13.86 6.72
C ALA A 175 28.75 14.04 8.26
N PRO A 176 27.55 14.04 8.83
CA PRO A 176 27.36 14.11 10.27
C PRO A 176 27.76 12.79 10.94
N SER A 177 28.19 12.87 12.19
CA SER A 177 28.42 11.65 12.99
C SER A 177 27.10 10.91 13.24
N TYR A 178 27.16 9.60 13.43
CA TYR A 178 25.97 8.80 13.75
C TYR A 178 25.27 9.28 15.05
N ASN A 179 26.00 9.87 16.01
CA ASN A 179 25.41 10.48 17.20
C ASN A 179 24.56 11.73 16.85
N THR A 180 25.01 12.52 15.87
CA THR A 180 24.22 13.67 15.38
C THR A 180 22.92 13.21 14.77
N LEU A 181 22.93 12.11 14.01
CA LEU A 181 21.72 11.52 13.43
C LEU A 181 20.76 11.00 14.52
N PHE A 182 21.29 10.35 15.56
CA PHE A 182 20.45 9.90 16.66
C PHE A 182 19.78 11.09 17.36
N ARG A 183 20.53 12.15 17.70
CA ARG A 183 19.94 13.35 18.30
C ARG A 183 18.89 14.01 17.41
N CYS A 184 19.10 14.04 16.10
CA CYS A 184 18.12 14.57 15.15
C CYS A 184 16.83 13.75 15.19
N VAL A 185 16.91 12.42 15.16
CA VAL A 185 15.72 11.56 15.18
C VAL A 185 15.06 11.51 16.57
N GLU A 186 15.82 11.74 17.65
CA GLU A 186 15.36 11.75 19.03
C GLU A 186 14.65 13.08 19.42
N ASP A 187 14.84 14.14 18.64
CA ASP A 187 14.24 15.44 18.88
C ASP A 187 12.73 15.40 18.58
N PRO A 188 11.85 15.64 19.59
CA PRO A 188 10.41 15.66 19.37
C PRO A 188 9.95 16.75 18.39
N THR A 189 10.72 17.84 18.23
CA THR A 189 10.40 18.95 17.30
C THR A 189 10.54 18.55 15.84
N MET A 190 11.15 17.41 15.55
CA MET A 190 11.27 16.86 14.20
C MET A 190 9.95 16.31 13.66
N MET A 191 9.02 15.90 14.50
CA MET A 191 7.78 15.26 14.07
C MET A 191 6.95 16.12 13.11
N PRO A 192 6.67 17.42 13.38
CA PRO A 192 5.97 18.28 12.44
C PRO A 192 6.70 18.44 11.11
N LEU A 193 8.02 18.59 11.14
CA LEU A 193 8.84 18.71 9.95
C LEU A 193 8.77 17.42 9.10
N LEU A 194 8.92 16.26 9.71
CA LEU A 194 8.86 14.98 9.00
C LEU A 194 7.49 14.72 8.39
N ARG A 195 6.41 15.12 9.06
CA ARG A 195 5.05 15.09 8.48
C ARG A 195 4.97 15.99 7.25
N ALA A 196 5.43 17.22 7.36
CA ALA A 196 5.45 18.17 6.23
C ALA A 196 6.26 17.64 5.03
N LEU A 197 7.37 16.94 5.29
CA LEU A 197 8.16 16.30 4.22
C LEU A 197 7.42 15.13 3.56
N VAL A 198 6.68 14.32 4.33
CA VAL A 198 5.82 13.28 3.74
C VAL A 198 4.74 13.91 2.87
N ASP A 199 4.08 14.95 3.38
CA ASP A 199 3.05 15.68 2.65
C ASP A 199 3.61 16.29 1.35
N GLU A 200 4.76 16.98 1.43
CA GLU A 200 5.40 17.60 0.28
C GLU A 200 5.85 16.56 -0.75
N SER A 201 6.38 15.44 -0.30
CA SER A 201 6.80 14.34 -1.18
C SER A 201 5.65 13.72 -1.97
N ALA A 202 4.41 13.89 -1.53
CA ALA A 202 3.24 13.37 -2.22
C ALA A 202 2.69 14.33 -3.29
N LYS A 203 2.89 15.64 -3.15
CA LYS A 203 2.31 16.67 -4.03
C LYS A 203 2.54 16.47 -5.53
N PRO A 204 3.69 15.97 -6.01
CA PRO A 204 3.89 15.73 -7.44
C PRO A 204 2.84 14.81 -8.07
N LEU A 205 2.15 13.99 -7.26
CA LEU A 205 1.10 13.07 -7.71
C LEU A 205 -0.34 13.61 -7.50
N SER A 206 -0.49 14.87 -7.08
CA SER A 206 -1.81 15.46 -6.78
C SER A 206 -2.75 15.51 -8.00
N ALA A 207 -2.22 15.63 -9.21
CA ALA A 207 -3.01 15.61 -10.43
C ALA A 207 -3.52 14.22 -10.83
N VAL A 208 -2.85 13.15 -10.36
CA VAL A 208 -3.12 11.76 -10.75
C VAL A 208 -4.04 11.06 -9.76
N GLU A 209 -3.83 11.31 -8.46
CA GLU A 209 -4.61 10.66 -7.39
C GLU A 209 -5.91 11.38 -7.13
N LYS A 210 -7.01 10.61 -7.12
CA LYS A 210 -8.36 11.09 -6.82
C LYS A 210 -9.11 10.20 -5.85
N ALA A 211 -8.72 8.93 -5.75
CA ALA A 211 -9.31 7.96 -4.84
C ALA A 211 -8.29 7.57 -3.77
N PHE A 212 -8.75 7.51 -2.53
CA PHE A 212 -7.88 7.31 -1.38
C PHE A 212 -8.40 6.23 -0.46
N ALA A 213 -7.49 5.62 0.29
CA ALA A 213 -7.81 4.69 1.35
C ALA A 213 -7.16 5.13 2.67
N VAL A 214 -7.91 5.00 3.77
CA VAL A 214 -7.42 5.31 5.13
C VAL A 214 -7.39 4.04 5.96
N ASP A 215 -6.25 3.79 6.60
CA ASP A 215 -6.10 2.68 7.55
C ASP A 215 -4.95 2.94 8.51
N GLY A 216 -4.84 2.09 9.55
CA GLY A 216 -3.78 2.10 10.54
C GLY A 216 -2.94 0.84 10.51
N THR A 217 -1.64 0.95 10.82
CA THR A 217 -0.77 -0.21 10.97
C THR A 217 0.19 -0.06 12.14
N GLY A 218 0.55 -1.18 12.79
CA GLY A 218 1.52 -1.20 13.88
C GLY A 218 2.93 -1.53 13.40
N PHE A 219 3.93 -0.85 13.97
CA PHE A 219 5.35 -1.20 13.87
C PHE A 219 5.84 -1.67 15.23
N SER A 220 6.48 -2.86 15.28
CA SER A 220 6.99 -3.40 16.53
C SER A 220 8.17 -2.57 17.06
N THR A 221 8.19 -2.32 18.36
CA THR A 221 9.32 -1.66 19.03
C THR A 221 10.38 -2.66 19.49
N GLN A 222 10.17 -3.97 19.27
CA GLN A 222 11.06 -5.04 19.68
C GLN A 222 11.37 -5.97 18.50
N THR A 223 12.66 -6.22 18.27
CA THR A 223 13.14 -7.00 17.12
C THR A 223 13.35 -8.49 17.46
N TYR A 224 13.53 -8.86 18.73
CA TYR A 224 14.06 -10.18 19.13
C TYR A 224 13.15 -11.04 20.02
N VAL A 225 11.93 -10.60 20.34
CA VAL A 225 11.08 -11.25 21.36
C VAL A 225 10.58 -12.64 20.94
N ARG A 226 10.35 -12.88 19.63
CA ARG A 226 9.69 -14.12 19.17
C ARG A 226 10.47 -15.40 19.41
N TRP A 227 11.81 -15.40 19.25
CA TRP A 227 12.61 -16.61 19.41
C TRP A 227 12.82 -16.98 20.87
N PHE A 228 13.04 -15.99 21.72
CA PHE A 228 13.26 -16.17 23.16
C PHE A 228 11.99 -16.63 23.86
N ASP A 229 10.84 -16.00 23.57
CA ASP A 229 9.54 -16.36 24.15
C ASP A 229 9.13 -17.79 23.75
N TYR A 230 9.39 -18.19 22.49
CA TYR A 230 9.12 -19.54 22.01
C TYR A 230 10.01 -20.59 22.70
N LYS A 231 11.28 -20.26 22.93
CA LYS A 231 12.25 -21.19 23.48
C LYS A 231 12.11 -21.39 24.99
N TYR A 232 11.71 -20.38 25.72
CA TYR A 232 11.71 -20.39 27.20
C TYR A 232 10.32 -20.34 27.81
N GLY A 233 9.25 -20.32 27.03
CA GLY A 233 7.88 -20.38 27.52
C GLY A 233 7.47 -19.19 28.40
N GLU A 234 8.19 -18.07 28.37
CA GLU A 234 7.83 -16.88 29.10
C GLU A 234 6.56 -16.25 28.50
N GLU A 235 5.61 -15.87 29.36
CA GLU A 235 4.43 -15.11 28.98
C GLU A 235 4.82 -13.92 28.13
N LYS A 236 4.10 -13.71 27.03
CA LYS A 236 4.28 -12.60 26.10
C LYS A 236 4.29 -11.28 26.88
N ARG A 237 5.49 -10.75 27.19
CA ARG A 237 5.58 -9.36 27.63
C ARG A 237 4.83 -8.51 26.62
N ALA A 238 3.92 -7.66 27.09
CA ALA A 238 3.07 -6.85 26.23
C ALA A 238 3.90 -6.21 25.12
N GLN A 239 3.68 -6.67 23.90
CA GLN A 239 4.39 -6.15 22.74
C GLN A 239 4.03 -4.67 22.62
N ARG A 240 5.02 -3.80 22.72
CA ARG A 240 4.81 -2.37 22.51
C ARG A 240 4.89 -2.12 21.00
N TRP A 241 3.93 -1.35 20.53
CA TRP A 241 3.80 -0.95 19.14
C TRP A 241 3.72 0.56 19.06
N VAL A 242 4.22 1.10 17.95
CA VAL A 242 3.85 2.44 17.49
C VAL A 242 2.97 2.28 16.26
N LYS A 243 1.96 3.13 16.14
CA LYS A 243 1.01 3.10 15.02
C LYS A 243 1.35 4.15 13.99
N ALA A 244 1.16 3.82 12.72
CA ALA A 244 1.03 4.77 11.63
C ALA A 244 -0.42 4.74 11.15
N HIS A 245 -1.10 5.87 11.17
CA HIS A 245 -2.38 6.09 10.52
C HIS A 245 -2.09 6.86 9.23
N ALA A 246 -2.48 6.33 8.08
CA ALA A 246 -2.14 6.95 6.82
C ALA A 246 -3.34 7.04 5.89
N MET A 247 -3.37 8.09 5.08
CA MET A 247 -4.18 8.22 3.90
C MET A 247 -3.29 7.99 2.68
N VAL A 248 -3.71 7.09 1.82
CA VAL A 248 -2.91 6.57 0.70
C VAL A 248 -3.69 6.71 -0.58
N GLY A 249 -3.07 7.22 -1.64
CA GLY A 249 -3.63 7.20 -2.99
C GLY A 249 -3.73 5.76 -3.52
N THR A 250 -4.88 5.40 -4.08
CA THR A 250 -5.15 4.01 -4.48
C THR A 250 -4.55 3.63 -5.83
N LEU A 251 -4.14 4.61 -6.64
CA LEU A 251 -3.53 4.39 -7.95
C LEU A 251 -2.02 4.12 -7.84
N THR A 252 -1.30 4.98 -7.13
CA THR A 252 0.17 4.94 -7.05
C THR A 252 0.70 4.37 -5.73
N ASN A 253 -0.16 4.20 -4.74
CA ASN A 253 0.19 3.83 -3.35
C ASN A 253 1.00 4.92 -2.61
N ILE A 254 0.93 6.18 -3.05
CA ILE A 254 1.57 7.31 -2.37
C ILE A 254 0.90 7.60 -1.03
N VAL A 255 1.66 7.82 0.03
CA VAL A 255 1.16 8.26 1.34
C VAL A 255 0.98 9.78 1.29
N THR A 256 -0.27 10.26 1.27
CA THR A 256 -0.59 11.69 1.16
C THR A 256 -0.65 12.42 2.49
N ALA A 257 -0.94 11.68 3.56
CA ALA A 257 -0.89 12.17 4.93
C ALA A 257 -0.62 11.00 5.89
N VAL A 258 0.14 11.23 6.95
CA VAL A 258 0.44 10.23 7.97
C VAL A 258 0.49 10.83 9.37
N GLU A 259 -0.04 10.10 10.34
CA GLU A 259 0.10 10.36 11.77
C GLU A 259 0.78 9.18 12.44
N ALA A 260 1.86 9.44 13.17
CA ALA A 260 2.52 8.43 13.99
C ALA A 260 2.11 8.63 15.46
N THR A 261 1.61 7.55 16.08
CA THR A 261 1.05 7.61 17.44
C THR A 261 1.49 6.40 18.28
N GLU A 262 1.26 6.48 19.58
CA GLU A 262 1.38 5.34 20.47
C GLU A 262 0.28 4.31 20.20
N SER A 263 0.48 3.07 20.63
CA SER A 263 -0.42 1.94 20.39
C SER A 263 -1.82 2.11 20.97
N THR A 264 -1.98 2.94 22.00
CA THR A 264 -3.23 3.18 22.71
C THR A 264 -4.20 4.12 22.00
N VAL A 265 -3.72 4.87 21.03
CA VAL A 265 -4.53 5.83 20.28
C VAL A 265 -5.49 5.09 19.34
N ASN A 266 -6.78 5.45 19.39
CA ASN A 266 -7.81 4.89 18.51
C ASN A 266 -7.65 5.39 17.07
N ASP A 267 -8.06 4.56 16.09
CA ASP A 267 -7.88 4.86 14.68
C ASP A 267 -8.88 5.90 14.16
N SER A 268 -10.16 5.83 14.59
CA SER A 268 -11.23 6.69 14.08
C SER A 268 -10.99 8.20 14.23
N PRO A 269 -10.43 8.72 15.35
CA PRO A 269 -10.12 10.15 15.48
C PRO A 269 -9.04 10.65 14.51
N MET A 270 -8.21 9.76 13.96
CA MET A 270 -7.15 10.13 13.00
C MET A 270 -7.67 10.34 11.59
N PHE A 271 -8.89 9.89 11.29
CA PHE A 271 -9.48 9.96 9.95
C PHE A 271 -9.63 11.41 9.45
N ALA A 272 -10.34 12.25 10.19
CA ALA A 272 -10.61 13.63 9.78
C ALA A 272 -9.33 14.46 9.60
N PRO A 273 -8.33 14.43 10.51
CA PRO A 273 -7.04 15.08 10.27
C PRO A 273 -6.34 14.65 8.98
N LEU A 274 -6.34 13.35 8.65
CA LEU A 274 -5.70 12.81 7.45
C LEU A 274 -6.40 13.30 6.17
N VAL A 275 -7.73 13.23 6.14
CA VAL A 275 -8.55 13.70 5.00
C VAL A 275 -8.37 15.20 4.77
N ASN A 276 -8.50 16.01 5.83
CA ASN A 276 -8.36 17.46 5.73
C ASN A 276 -6.96 17.87 5.27
N ARG A 277 -5.91 17.21 5.77
CA ARG A 277 -4.53 17.51 5.39
C ARG A 277 -4.23 17.11 3.94
N THR A 278 -4.74 15.98 3.47
CA THR A 278 -4.63 15.58 2.06
C THR A 278 -5.30 16.59 1.14
N ALA A 279 -6.51 17.04 1.48
CA ALA A 279 -7.20 18.08 0.71
C ALA A 279 -6.46 19.42 0.75
N ALA A 280 -5.96 19.84 1.92
CA ALA A 280 -5.18 21.08 2.08
C ALA A 280 -3.87 21.06 1.28
N ASN A 281 -3.29 19.90 1.01
CA ASN A 281 -2.10 19.69 0.19
C ASN A 281 -2.39 19.70 -1.33
N GLY A 282 -3.61 20.06 -1.74
CA GLY A 282 -3.99 20.25 -3.14
C GLY A 282 -4.47 19.00 -3.86
N PHE A 283 -4.74 17.91 -3.15
CA PHE A 283 -5.33 16.72 -3.76
C PHE A 283 -6.85 16.90 -3.96
N ASN A 284 -7.33 16.47 -5.13
CA ASN A 284 -8.77 16.32 -5.37
C ASN A 284 -9.27 15.04 -4.72
N VAL A 285 -9.79 15.13 -3.50
CA VAL A 285 -10.29 13.99 -2.74
C VAL A 285 -11.68 13.61 -3.24
N ALA A 286 -11.76 12.86 -4.36
CA ALA A 286 -13.05 12.43 -4.93
C ALA A 286 -13.65 11.24 -4.17
N GLU A 287 -12.83 10.30 -3.70
CA GLU A 287 -13.29 9.09 -3.00
C GLU A 287 -12.39 8.78 -1.82
N VAL A 288 -13.00 8.36 -0.70
CA VAL A 288 -12.27 7.87 0.48
C VAL A 288 -12.86 6.56 0.96
N SER A 289 -12.08 5.50 0.92
CA SER A 289 -12.44 4.19 1.46
C SER A 289 -11.73 3.92 2.80
N ALA A 290 -12.47 3.35 3.76
CA ALA A 290 -11.92 2.98 5.07
C ALA A 290 -12.68 1.80 5.70
N ASP A 291 -12.10 1.15 6.70
CA ASP A 291 -12.77 0.08 7.44
C ASP A 291 -13.97 0.61 8.25
N LYS A 292 -14.88 -0.29 8.58
CA LYS A 292 -16.06 -0.02 9.44
C LYS A 292 -15.70 0.55 10.82
N ALA A 293 -14.47 0.44 11.27
CA ALA A 293 -13.98 1.09 12.50
C ALA A 293 -14.01 2.62 12.40
N TYR A 294 -13.88 3.15 11.18
CA TYR A 294 -13.93 4.59 10.90
C TYR A 294 -15.34 5.13 10.67
N LEU A 295 -16.37 4.29 10.74
CA LEU A 295 -17.76 4.69 10.52
C LEU A 295 -18.23 5.60 11.67
N SER A 296 -18.37 6.89 11.38
CA SER A 296 -18.97 7.90 12.25
C SER A 296 -19.59 9.01 11.41
N HIS A 297 -20.57 9.72 11.96
CA HIS A 297 -21.20 10.86 11.29
C HIS A 297 -20.18 11.94 10.90
N ASP A 298 -19.26 12.27 11.82
CA ASP A 298 -18.24 13.30 11.63
C ASP A 298 -17.24 12.93 10.53
N ASN A 299 -16.81 11.66 10.48
CA ASN A 299 -15.89 11.19 9.45
C ASN A 299 -16.53 11.23 8.06
N LEU A 300 -17.78 10.78 7.92
CA LEU A 300 -18.51 10.87 6.66
C LEU A 300 -18.71 12.31 6.21
N ALA A 301 -19.16 13.19 7.11
CA ALA A 301 -19.32 14.62 6.85
C ALA A 301 -17.98 15.30 6.49
N THR A 302 -16.86 14.83 7.04
CA THR A 302 -15.54 15.37 6.70
C THR A 302 -15.18 15.09 5.25
N VAL A 303 -15.44 13.89 4.74
CA VAL A 303 -15.19 13.55 3.33
C VAL A 303 -16.05 14.38 2.41
N GLU A 304 -17.35 14.53 2.71
CA GLU A 304 -18.26 15.35 1.90
C GLU A 304 -17.89 16.84 1.91
N ARG A 305 -17.38 17.35 3.04
CA ARG A 305 -16.94 18.76 3.16
C ARG A 305 -15.78 19.07 2.23
N VAL A 306 -14.90 18.13 1.97
CA VAL A 306 -13.82 18.29 0.99
C VAL A 306 -14.23 17.94 -0.44
N GLY A 307 -15.53 17.66 -0.66
CA GLY A 307 -16.10 17.36 -1.98
C GLY A 307 -16.05 15.89 -2.39
N GLY A 308 -15.67 15.00 -1.49
CA GLY A 308 -15.49 13.58 -1.77
C GLY A 308 -16.69 12.70 -1.39
N GLN A 309 -16.69 11.47 -1.89
CA GLN A 309 -17.64 10.42 -1.57
C GLN A 309 -17.00 9.41 -0.61
N PRO A 310 -17.54 9.19 0.61
CA PRO A 310 -17.06 8.17 1.50
C PRO A 310 -17.54 6.76 1.09
N PHE A 311 -16.68 5.75 1.26
CA PHE A 311 -16.99 4.33 1.10
C PHE A 311 -16.57 3.56 2.36
N VAL A 312 -17.37 3.68 3.42
CA VAL A 312 -17.16 3.03 4.72
C VAL A 312 -18.33 2.07 4.98
N PRO A 313 -18.09 0.78 5.19
CA PRO A 313 -19.18 -0.18 5.37
C PRO A 313 -19.88 -0.02 6.73
N PHE A 314 -21.18 -0.28 6.73
CA PHE A 314 -21.99 -0.23 7.94
C PHE A 314 -21.79 -1.46 8.84
N LYS A 315 -21.90 -1.24 10.15
CA LYS A 315 -21.95 -2.31 11.13
C LYS A 315 -23.32 -2.98 11.08
N SER A 316 -23.41 -4.24 11.51
CA SER A 316 -24.66 -5.03 11.48
C SER A 316 -25.80 -4.41 12.30
N ASN A 317 -25.47 -3.60 13.31
CA ASN A 317 -26.42 -2.91 14.19
C ASN A 317 -26.66 -1.44 13.78
N SER A 318 -26.20 -1.00 12.61
CA SER A 318 -26.43 0.37 12.12
C SER A 318 -27.85 0.49 11.53
N GLY A 319 -28.49 1.64 11.76
CA GLY A 319 -29.77 2.01 11.15
C GLY A 319 -29.59 2.96 9.97
N SER A 320 -30.70 3.23 9.26
CA SER A 320 -30.75 4.14 8.11
C SER A 320 -30.77 5.62 8.48
N THR A 321 -31.17 5.94 9.70
CA THR A 321 -31.38 7.32 10.19
C THR A 321 -30.08 7.94 10.70
N GLY A 322 -29.81 9.17 10.28
CA GLY A 322 -28.59 9.86 10.73
C GLY A 322 -28.40 11.23 10.08
N SER A 323 -27.17 11.64 9.87
CA SER A 323 -26.84 12.84 9.11
C SER A 323 -27.10 12.62 7.62
N ALA A 324 -27.22 13.69 6.84
CA ALA A 324 -27.43 13.59 5.40
C ALA A 324 -26.36 12.75 4.69
N ALA A 325 -25.08 12.86 5.12
CA ALA A 325 -23.99 12.02 4.63
C ALA A 325 -24.19 10.53 4.96
N TRP A 326 -24.66 10.24 6.18
CA TRP A 326 -24.97 8.90 6.62
C TRP A 326 -26.11 8.27 5.81
N GLU A 327 -27.21 8.98 5.60
CA GLU A 327 -28.36 8.49 4.85
C GLU A 327 -28.02 8.24 3.37
N ARG A 328 -27.26 9.15 2.74
CA ARG A 328 -26.78 8.94 1.36
C ARG A 328 -25.92 7.67 1.25
N LEU A 329 -24.97 7.49 2.16
CA LEU A 329 -24.11 6.31 2.17
C LEU A 329 -24.92 5.03 2.46
N TRP A 330 -25.90 5.11 3.39
CA TRP A 330 -26.78 3.98 3.69
C TRP A 330 -27.59 3.54 2.48
N HIS A 331 -28.17 4.46 1.75
CA HIS A 331 -28.90 4.14 0.51
C HIS A 331 -27.97 3.50 -0.53
N LEU A 332 -26.80 4.06 -0.75
CA LEU A 332 -25.80 3.49 -1.67
C LEU A 332 -25.41 2.06 -1.23
N TYR A 333 -25.12 1.88 0.05
CA TYR A 333 -24.69 0.59 0.62
C TYR A 333 -25.79 -0.47 0.56
N SER A 334 -27.06 -0.08 0.79
CA SER A 334 -28.20 -1.01 0.87
C SER A 334 -28.80 -1.31 -0.49
N LEU A 335 -28.98 -0.28 -1.34
CA LEU A 335 -29.70 -0.39 -2.61
C LEU A 335 -28.77 -0.66 -3.81
N ASN A 336 -27.51 -0.24 -3.74
CA ASN A 336 -26.53 -0.42 -4.82
C ASN A 336 -25.21 -0.98 -4.30
N ARG A 337 -25.32 -2.11 -3.61
CA ARG A 337 -24.19 -2.76 -2.94
C ARG A 337 -23.04 -3.14 -3.90
N GLY A 338 -23.35 -3.50 -5.14
CA GLY A 338 -22.35 -3.83 -6.16
C GLY A 338 -21.45 -2.64 -6.48
N THR A 339 -22.04 -1.47 -6.71
CA THR A 339 -21.29 -0.23 -6.91
C THR A 339 -20.49 0.14 -5.67
N PHE A 340 -21.11 0.11 -4.48
CA PHE A 340 -20.40 0.37 -3.23
C PHE A 340 -19.15 -0.53 -3.08
N LEU A 341 -19.30 -1.83 -3.25
CA LEU A 341 -18.20 -2.79 -3.08
C LEU A 341 -17.07 -2.59 -4.09
N LYS A 342 -17.38 -2.20 -5.34
CA LYS A 342 -16.37 -1.90 -6.36
C LYS A 342 -15.39 -0.80 -5.90
N HIS A 343 -15.91 0.27 -5.30
CA HIS A 343 -15.10 1.37 -4.77
C HIS A 343 -14.46 1.00 -3.43
N TYR A 344 -15.22 0.36 -2.53
CA TYR A 344 -14.72 -0.04 -1.22
C TYR A 344 -13.52 -1.01 -1.31
N HIS A 345 -13.50 -1.92 -2.28
CA HIS A 345 -12.39 -2.88 -2.41
C HIS A 345 -11.04 -2.22 -2.75
N GLN A 346 -11.02 -0.97 -3.19
CA GLN A 346 -9.78 -0.22 -3.35
C GLN A 346 -9.07 0.02 -2.01
N ARG A 347 -9.76 -0.14 -0.88
CA ARG A 347 -9.14 -0.10 0.45
C ARG A 347 -7.96 -1.06 0.61
N SER A 348 -7.98 -2.21 -0.07
CA SER A 348 -6.88 -3.17 -0.02
C SER A 348 -5.53 -2.59 -0.45
N ASN A 349 -5.51 -1.47 -1.18
CA ASN A 349 -4.27 -0.82 -1.59
C ASN A 349 -3.50 -0.22 -0.41
N VAL A 350 -4.18 0.26 0.66
CA VAL A 350 -3.48 0.74 1.85
C VAL A 350 -2.77 -0.40 2.59
N GLU A 351 -3.37 -1.59 2.64
CA GLU A 351 -2.74 -2.78 3.22
C GLU A 351 -1.50 -3.20 2.40
N SER A 352 -1.61 -3.12 1.07
CA SER A 352 -0.49 -3.37 0.15
C SER A 352 0.64 -2.36 0.35
N THR A 353 0.30 -1.08 0.54
CA THR A 353 1.26 0.00 0.85
C THR A 353 1.99 -0.27 2.16
N PHE A 354 1.27 -0.58 3.24
CA PHE A 354 1.89 -0.92 4.51
C PHE A 354 2.76 -2.17 4.43
N SER A 355 2.33 -3.17 3.68
CA SER A 355 3.13 -4.37 3.42
C SER A 355 4.42 -4.03 2.66
N ALA A 356 4.37 -3.15 1.67
CA ALA A 356 5.54 -2.68 0.92
C ALA A 356 6.51 -1.91 1.83
N ILE A 357 6.02 -0.96 2.64
CA ILE A 357 6.82 -0.22 3.63
C ILE A 357 7.53 -1.18 4.59
N LYS A 358 6.79 -2.14 5.16
CA LYS A 358 7.35 -3.10 6.12
C LYS A 358 8.36 -4.06 5.50
N ARG A 359 8.13 -4.51 4.28
CA ARG A 359 9.07 -5.39 3.57
C ARG A 359 10.36 -4.67 3.21
N LYS A 360 10.26 -3.42 2.75
CA LYS A 360 11.41 -2.66 2.25
C LYS A 360 12.21 -2.01 3.39
N PHE A 361 11.52 -1.42 4.37
CA PHE A 361 12.15 -0.64 5.44
C PHE A 361 12.04 -1.27 6.84
N GLY A 362 11.52 -2.50 6.91
CA GLY A 362 11.37 -3.29 8.13
C GLY A 362 10.07 -3.02 8.90
N GLY A 363 9.45 -4.08 9.42
CA GLY A 363 8.20 -4.04 10.21
C GLY A 363 8.39 -3.67 11.69
N SER A 364 9.62 -3.37 12.10
CA SER A 364 9.98 -2.91 13.46
C SER A 364 10.78 -1.63 13.39
N VAL A 365 10.70 -0.80 14.46
CA VAL A 365 11.56 0.37 14.63
C VAL A 365 12.83 -0.02 15.39
N ARG A 366 13.95 0.58 15.01
CA ARG A 366 15.25 0.37 15.65
C ARG A 366 15.53 1.37 16.76
N SER A 367 14.86 2.50 16.73
CA SER A 367 14.94 3.56 17.72
C SER A 367 14.40 3.09 19.07
N LYS A 368 15.01 3.57 20.16
CA LYS A 368 14.66 3.16 21.53
C LYS A 368 13.78 4.16 22.25
N LEU A 369 14.02 5.47 22.02
CA LEU A 369 13.25 6.53 22.67
C LEU A 369 11.89 6.72 21.97
N PRO A 370 10.80 7.02 22.71
CA PRO A 370 9.48 7.14 22.13
C PRO A 370 9.40 8.12 20.96
N ALA A 371 9.92 9.34 21.11
CA ALA A 371 9.94 10.33 20.02
C ALA A 371 10.69 9.82 18.78
N ALA A 372 11.84 9.16 18.99
CA ALA A 372 12.62 8.59 17.90
C ALA A 372 11.90 7.43 17.20
N GLN A 373 11.09 6.66 17.90
CA GLN A 373 10.28 5.59 17.31
C GLN A 373 9.21 6.15 16.37
N LEU A 374 8.51 7.20 16.79
CA LEU A 374 7.51 7.88 15.98
C LEU A 374 8.16 8.55 14.74
N ASN A 375 9.27 9.25 14.94
CA ASN A 375 10.02 9.88 13.85
C ASN A 375 10.56 8.85 12.85
N GLU A 376 11.01 7.66 13.31
CA GLU A 376 11.46 6.60 12.42
C GLU A 376 10.32 6.06 11.55
N VAL A 377 9.09 5.97 12.07
CA VAL A 377 7.92 5.58 11.28
C VAL A 377 7.63 6.61 10.19
N LEU A 378 7.69 7.91 10.50
CA LEU A 378 7.52 8.98 9.51
C LEU A 378 8.60 8.93 8.43
N LEU A 379 9.86 8.70 8.81
CA LEU A 379 10.97 8.51 7.87
C LEU A 379 10.76 7.30 6.96
N LYS A 380 10.19 6.18 7.44
CA LYS A 380 9.83 5.04 6.59
C LYS A 380 8.76 5.38 5.56
N CYS A 381 7.75 6.16 5.95
CA CYS A 381 6.73 6.65 5.03
C CYS A 381 7.34 7.60 3.99
N LEU A 382 8.26 8.49 4.39
CA LEU A 382 9.00 9.35 3.47
C LEU A 382 9.83 8.54 2.47
N CYS A 383 10.61 7.55 2.94
CA CYS A 383 11.35 6.65 2.07
C CYS A 383 10.45 5.90 1.07
N HIS A 384 9.26 5.51 1.50
CA HIS A 384 8.26 4.89 0.62
C HIS A 384 7.80 5.86 -0.46
N ASN A 385 7.43 7.09 -0.11
CA ASN A 385 6.99 8.09 -1.07
C ASN A 385 8.07 8.39 -2.11
N LEU A 386 9.33 8.52 -1.69
CA LEU A 386 10.43 8.72 -2.62
C LEU A 386 10.58 7.55 -3.61
N SER A 387 10.42 6.30 -3.13
CA SER A 387 10.43 5.13 -4.00
C SER A 387 9.24 5.13 -4.97
N VAL A 388 8.04 5.51 -4.53
CA VAL A 388 6.85 5.66 -5.38
C VAL A 388 7.08 6.72 -6.45
N LEU A 389 7.70 7.84 -6.11
CA LEU A 389 8.04 8.89 -7.08
C LEU A 389 9.00 8.38 -8.15
N VAL A 390 10.02 7.59 -7.78
CA VAL A 390 10.92 6.99 -8.78
C VAL A 390 10.16 6.10 -9.76
N HIS A 391 9.23 5.28 -9.28
CA HIS A 391 8.36 4.51 -10.16
C HIS A 391 7.50 5.41 -11.06
N SER A 392 6.92 6.47 -10.50
CA SER A 392 6.06 7.42 -11.22
C SER A 392 6.82 8.21 -12.31
N ILE A 393 8.11 8.50 -12.11
CA ILE A 393 8.97 9.08 -13.16
C ILE A 393 9.00 8.18 -14.39
N HIS A 394 9.24 6.89 -14.19
CA HIS A 394 9.42 5.95 -15.29
C HIS A 394 8.09 5.43 -15.88
N GLU A 395 7.05 5.27 -15.07
CA GLU A 395 5.77 4.71 -15.50
C GLU A 395 4.79 5.77 -16.01
N LEU A 396 4.80 6.97 -15.41
CA LEU A 396 3.85 8.05 -15.72
C LEU A 396 4.50 9.26 -16.39
N GLY A 397 5.84 9.30 -16.48
CA GLY A 397 6.58 10.45 -17.04
C GLY A 397 6.48 11.72 -16.20
N ILE A 398 6.25 11.60 -14.90
CA ILE A 398 6.11 12.74 -13.98
C ILE A 398 7.51 13.19 -13.55
N GLU A 399 7.78 14.49 -13.64
CA GLU A 399 8.98 15.12 -13.07
C GLU A 399 8.64 15.75 -11.71
N PRO A 400 9.02 15.11 -10.58
CA PRO A 400 8.71 15.63 -9.26
C PRO A 400 9.38 16.97 -9.00
N GLN A 401 8.57 17.95 -8.61
CA GLN A 401 9.04 19.26 -8.15
C GLN A 401 8.46 19.50 -6.75
N PHE A 402 9.29 20.03 -5.86
CA PHE A 402 8.93 20.31 -4.47
C PHE A 402 8.90 21.79 -4.20
N TRP A 403 8.15 22.18 -3.19
CA TRP A 403 8.06 23.56 -2.69
C TRP A 403 7.52 24.58 -3.71
N MET A 404 6.75 24.10 -4.69
CA MET A 404 6.08 24.97 -5.66
C MET A 404 5.07 25.87 -4.96
N GLY A 405 5.26 27.19 -5.02
CA GLY A 405 4.36 28.18 -4.41
C GLY A 405 4.74 28.66 -3.01
N ALA A 406 5.82 28.16 -2.40
CA ALA A 406 6.42 28.83 -1.28
C ALA A 406 7.16 30.07 -1.80
N ALA A 407 6.61 31.27 -1.59
CA ALA A 407 7.33 32.50 -1.86
C ALA A 407 8.64 32.47 -1.05
N GLN A 408 9.77 32.71 -1.74
CA GLN A 408 11.10 32.86 -1.15
C GLN A 408 11.15 34.05 -0.20
#